data_fd1c9966ba2eab3d49b41399eb1fcc6d
#
_entry.id   fd1c9966ba2eab3d49b41399eb1fcc6d
#
_cell.length_a   1.000
_cell.length_b   1.000
_cell.length_c   1.000
_cell.angle_alpha   90.00
_cell.angle_beta   90.00
_cell.angle_gamma   90.00
#
_symmetry.space_group_name_H-M   'P 1'
#
loop_
_entity.id
_entity.type
_entity.pdbx_description
1 polymer ?
#
loop_
_entity_poly.entity_id
_entity_poly.type
_entity_poly.pdbx_seq_one_letter_code
_entity_poly.pdbx_strand_id
1 'polypeptide(L)'
;MALLGLRTTIYRVSDIQKATAWYAEFLGFQPYFNEPFYVGFNVGGFELGLQPEEGAVKTKSEGVNTYWGVDDIEATFAKLISMGATEHEKPEDVGGGIKVAMVKDPWDNLFGIIVNPHFRG
;
A
#
# COMPACT_ATOMS: atom_id res chain seq x y z
N MET A 1 0.36 27.92 9.09
CA MET A 1 -0.04 26.51 9.24
C MET A 1 1.00 25.61 8.57
N ALA A 2 1.38 24.54 9.23
CA ALA A 2 2.35 23.59 8.71
C ALA A 2 1.71 22.22 8.53
N LEU A 3 2.12 21.49 7.47
CA LEU A 3 1.76 20.11 7.31
C LEU A 3 2.65 19.26 8.23
N LEU A 4 2.07 18.30 8.91
CA LEU A 4 2.80 17.46 9.87
C LEU A 4 3.33 16.17 9.24
N GLY A 5 3.15 15.99 7.94
CA GLY A 5 3.57 14.80 7.21
C GLY A 5 2.41 13.88 6.89
N LEU A 6 2.71 12.83 6.16
CA LEU A 6 1.72 11.83 5.81
C LEU A 6 1.20 11.15 7.08
N ARG A 7 -0.11 10.95 7.16
CA ARG A 7 -0.74 10.23 8.28
C ARG A 7 -1.37 8.93 7.82
N THR A 8 -2.19 8.99 6.78
CA THR A 8 -3.02 7.87 6.38
C THR A 8 -3.06 7.77 4.87
N THR A 9 -2.97 6.56 4.36
CA THR A 9 -3.39 6.26 3.00
C THR A 9 -4.50 5.23 3.07
N ILE A 10 -5.57 5.43 2.31
CA ILE A 10 -6.77 4.59 2.39
C ILE A 10 -6.98 3.89 1.06
N TYR A 11 -7.15 2.57 1.14
CA TYR A 11 -7.48 1.74 -0.01
C TYR A 11 -8.93 1.27 0.12
N ARG A 12 -9.73 1.48 -0.91
CA ARG A 12 -11.11 0.99 -0.93
C ARG A 12 -11.13 -0.42 -1.50
N VAL A 13 -11.87 -1.30 -0.85
CA VAL A 13 -11.88 -2.71 -1.18
C VAL A 13 -13.31 -3.24 -1.19
N SER A 14 -13.58 -4.19 -2.07
CA SER A 14 -14.92 -4.76 -2.20
C SER A 14 -15.30 -5.68 -1.04
N ASP A 15 -14.30 -6.31 -0.41
CA ASP A 15 -14.50 -7.22 0.72
C ASP A 15 -13.48 -6.89 1.80
N ILE A 16 -13.92 -6.14 2.80
CA ILE A 16 -13.01 -5.64 3.82
C ILE A 16 -12.44 -6.75 4.70
N GLN A 17 -13.20 -7.83 4.93
CA GLN A 17 -12.68 -8.94 5.75
C GLN A 17 -11.56 -9.69 5.03
N LYS A 18 -11.75 -9.98 3.74
CA LYS A 18 -10.72 -10.63 2.95
C LYS A 18 -9.50 -9.72 2.77
N ALA A 19 -9.74 -8.43 2.55
CA ALA A 19 -8.65 -7.47 2.41
C ALA A 19 -7.84 -7.35 3.69
N THR A 20 -8.51 -7.33 4.84
CA THR A 20 -7.83 -7.27 6.13
C THR A 20 -6.92 -8.48 6.32
N ALA A 21 -7.39 -9.68 5.99
CA ALA A 21 -6.57 -10.88 6.10
C ALA A 21 -5.39 -10.84 5.14
N TRP A 22 -5.61 -10.37 3.92
CA TRP A 22 -4.57 -10.26 2.90
C TRP A 22 -3.45 -9.30 3.34
N TYR A 23 -3.83 -8.11 3.81
CA TYR A 23 -2.85 -7.12 4.25
C TYR A 23 -2.15 -7.55 5.54
N ALA A 24 -2.86 -8.20 6.48
CA ALA A 24 -2.24 -8.73 7.69
C ALA A 24 -1.17 -9.77 7.36
N GLU A 25 -1.43 -10.64 6.39
CA GLU A 25 -0.44 -11.62 5.95
C GLU A 25 0.77 -10.94 5.33
N PHE A 26 0.55 -9.97 4.45
CA PHE A 26 1.64 -9.26 3.80
C PHE A 26 2.48 -8.47 4.80
N LEU A 27 1.83 -7.72 5.69
CA LEU A 27 2.51 -6.87 6.66
C LEU A 27 3.17 -7.67 7.78
N GLY A 28 2.60 -8.82 8.13
CA GLY A 28 3.12 -9.66 9.20
C GLY A 28 2.58 -9.29 10.58
N PHE A 29 1.51 -8.47 10.66
CA PHE A 29 0.88 -8.10 11.93
C PHE A 29 -0.59 -7.75 11.71
N GLN A 30 -1.32 -7.70 12.81
CA GLN A 30 -2.76 -7.43 12.79
C GLN A 30 -3.05 -5.93 12.86
N PRO A 31 -4.23 -5.49 12.39
CA PRO A 31 -4.60 -4.09 12.50
C PRO A 31 -4.80 -3.67 13.95
N TYR A 32 -4.53 -2.40 14.24
CA TYR A 32 -4.80 -1.85 15.57
C TYR A 32 -6.26 -1.44 15.73
N PHE A 33 -6.96 -1.23 14.62
CA PHE A 33 -8.38 -0.88 14.60
C PHE A 33 -9.05 -1.74 13.56
N ASN A 34 -10.11 -2.46 13.93
CA ASN A 34 -10.73 -3.42 13.02
C ASN A 34 -12.26 -3.43 13.24
N GLU A 35 -12.94 -2.65 12.41
CA GLU A 35 -14.41 -2.55 12.42
C GLU A 35 -14.92 -2.75 10.97
N PRO A 36 -16.21 -3.13 10.81
CA PRO A 36 -16.74 -3.37 9.46
C PRO A 36 -16.68 -2.16 8.52
N PHE A 37 -16.59 -0.96 9.06
CA PHE A 37 -16.59 0.27 8.27
C PHE A 37 -15.18 0.83 8.04
N TYR A 38 -14.19 0.35 8.78
CA TYR A 38 -12.81 0.84 8.65
C TYR A 38 -11.82 -0.08 9.36
N VAL A 39 -10.71 -0.34 8.70
CA VAL A 39 -9.61 -1.10 9.29
C VAL A 39 -8.34 -0.26 9.17
N GLY A 40 -7.58 -0.14 10.26
CA GLY A 40 -6.33 0.61 10.28
C GLY A 40 -5.15 -0.23 10.75
N PHE A 41 -4.07 -0.21 9.98
CA PHE A 41 -2.79 -0.82 10.34
C PHE A 41 -1.79 0.28 10.66
N ASN A 42 -1.00 0.10 11.71
CA ASN A 42 0.10 1.01 12.01
C ASN A 42 1.35 0.51 11.31
N VAL A 43 1.75 1.21 10.26
CA VAL A 43 2.91 0.83 9.45
C VAL A 43 4.02 1.87 9.70
N GLY A 44 4.86 1.59 10.68
CA GLY A 44 5.99 2.46 11.00
C GLY A 44 5.59 3.87 11.43
N GLY A 45 4.43 4.01 12.08
CA GLY A 45 3.93 5.31 12.51
C GLY A 45 3.01 5.98 11.51
N PHE A 46 2.79 5.38 10.35
CA PHE A 46 1.84 5.85 9.35
C PHE A 46 0.68 4.85 9.27
N GLU A 47 -0.50 5.34 8.94
CA GLU A 47 -1.65 4.45 8.87
C GLU A 47 -1.94 3.99 7.46
N LEU A 48 -2.06 2.66 7.29
CA LEU A 48 -2.67 2.05 6.12
C LEU A 48 -4.11 1.73 6.48
N GLY A 49 -5.06 2.39 5.82
CA GLY A 49 -6.47 2.21 6.08
C GLY A 49 -7.17 1.44 4.98
N LEU A 50 -8.17 0.65 5.37
CA LEU A 50 -9.04 -0.04 4.44
C LEU A 50 -10.48 0.41 4.69
N GLN A 51 -11.19 0.70 3.60
CA GLN A 51 -12.61 1.06 3.65
C GLN A 51 -13.38 0.20 2.65
N PRO A 52 -14.63 -0.17 2.96
CA PRO A 52 -15.45 -0.85 1.97
C PRO A 52 -15.82 0.11 0.84
N GLU A 53 -15.88 -0.43 -0.38
CA GLU A 53 -16.37 0.33 -1.52
C GLU A 53 -17.86 0.58 -1.38
N GLU A 54 -18.28 1.81 -1.66
CA GLU A 54 -19.69 2.19 -1.72
C GLU A 54 -20.02 2.56 -3.16
N GLY A 55 -20.73 1.67 -3.84
CA GLY A 55 -21.10 1.88 -5.23
C GLY A 55 -19.97 1.56 -6.21
N ALA A 56 -20.19 1.89 -7.49
CA ALA A 56 -19.22 1.62 -8.54
C ALA A 56 -18.07 2.63 -8.50
N VAL A 57 -16.86 2.15 -8.23
CA VAL A 57 -15.65 2.97 -8.34
C VAL A 57 -15.14 2.80 -9.76
N LYS A 58 -15.18 3.87 -10.55
CA LYS A 58 -14.81 3.82 -11.95
C LYS A 58 -13.31 3.94 -12.19
N THR A 59 -12.60 4.70 -11.34
CA THR A 59 -11.18 4.97 -11.52
C THR A 59 -10.52 5.00 -10.15
N LYS A 60 -9.42 4.27 -10.02
CA LYS A 60 -8.63 4.26 -8.79
C LYS A 60 -7.27 4.87 -9.07
N SER A 61 -6.87 5.83 -8.24
CA SER A 61 -5.50 6.34 -8.16
C SER A 61 -4.97 7.10 -9.37
N GLU A 62 -5.81 7.81 -10.12
CA GLU A 62 -5.29 8.69 -11.15
C GLU A 62 -4.67 9.93 -10.53
N GLY A 63 -3.43 10.24 -10.92
CA GLY A 63 -2.76 11.46 -10.55
C GLY A 63 -2.14 11.50 -9.16
N VAL A 64 -2.30 10.44 -8.36
CA VAL A 64 -1.73 10.35 -7.01
C VAL A 64 -1.03 9.01 -6.84
N ASN A 65 0.25 9.05 -6.47
CA ASN A 65 1.02 7.84 -6.18
C ASN A 65 1.46 7.87 -4.73
N THR A 66 1.21 6.77 -4.02
CA THR A 66 1.65 6.58 -2.64
C THR A 66 2.65 5.43 -2.60
N TYR A 67 3.80 5.66 -1.96
CA TYR A 67 4.84 4.66 -1.86
C TYR A 67 5.14 4.35 -0.40
N TRP A 68 5.28 3.06 -0.11
CA TRP A 68 5.70 2.57 1.21
C TRP A 68 7.17 2.17 1.16
N GLY A 69 7.93 2.58 2.16
CA GLY A 69 9.35 2.24 2.23
C GLY A 69 9.58 0.76 2.50
N VAL A 70 10.51 0.16 1.78
CA VAL A 70 10.91 -1.24 1.97
C VAL A 70 12.44 -1.34 1.92
N ASP A 71 12.97 -2.43 2.46
CA ASP A 71 14.43 -2.66 2.44
C ASP A 71 14.88 -3.34 1.16
N ASP A 72 14.12 -4.31 0.67
CA ASP A 72 14.45 -5.10 -0.52
C ASP A 72 13.25 -5.06 -1.46
N ILE A 73 13.35 -4.21 -2.49
CA ILE A 73 12.21 -3.99 -3.38
C ILE A 73 11.91 -5.19 -4.27
N GLU A 74 12.94 -5.90 -4.71
CA GLU A 74 12.74 -7.07 -5.57
C GLU A 74 12.05 -8.19 -4.80
N ALA A 75 12.48 -8.44 -3.56
CA ALA A 75 11.87 -9.47 -2.73
C ALA A 75 10.44 -9.10 -2.35
N THR A 76 10.19 -7.83 -2.02
CA THR A 76 8.85 -7.36 -1.67
C THR A 76 7.91 -7.44 -2.85
N PHE A 77 8.37 -7.02 -4.02
CA PHE A 77 7.59 -7.10 -5.25
C PHE A 77 7.20 -8.55 -5.56
N ALA A 78 8.17 -9.47 -5.49
CA ALA A 78 7.91 -10.88 -5.74
C ALA A 78 6.90 -11.46 -4.75
N LYS A 79 7.00 -11.07 -3.48
CA LYS A 79 6.04 -11.51 -2.46
C LYS A 79 4.63 -11.01 -2.79
N LEU A 80 4.49 -9.76 -3.16
CA LEU A 80 3.18 -9.19 -3.51
C LEU A 80 2.56 -9.93 -4.70
N ILE A 81 3.35 -10.20 -5.72
CA ILE A 81 2.87 -10.96 -6.88
C ILE A 81 2.44 -12.38 -6.46
N SER A 82 3.23 -13.04 -5.61
CA SER A 82 2.89 -14.37 -5.13
C SER A 82 1.60 -14.39 -4.30
N MET A 83 1.22 -13.25 -3.72
CA MET A 83 -0.01 -13.09 -2.93
C MET A 83 -1.21 -12.67 -3.77
N GLY A 84 -1.07 -12.62 -5.09
CA GLY A 84 -2.18 -12.30 -5.98
C GLY A 84 -2.26 -10.86 -6.45
N ALA A 85 -1.28 -10.03 -6.10
CA ALA A 85 -1.20 -8.69 -6.66
C ALA A 85 -0.80 -8.77 -8.13
N THR A 86 -1.20 -7.78 -8.91
CA THR A 86 -0.88 -7.69 -10.32
C THR A 86 0.21 -6.67 -10.54
N GLU A 87 1.19 -7.01 -11.37
CA GLU A 87 2.25 -6.07 -11.74
C GLU A 87 1.65 -4.85 -12.42
N HIS A 88 2.05 -3.66 -11.98
CA HIS A 88 1.72 -2.40 -12.65
C HIS A 88 2.98 -1.74 -13.19
N GLU A 89 4.00 -1.61 -12.34
CA GLU A 89 5.32 -1.13 -12.73
C GLU A 89 6.38 -1.99 -12.03
N LYS A 90 7.26 -2.62 -12.82
CA LYS A 90 8.35 -3.44 -12.28
C LYS A 90 9.33 -2.59 -11.47
N PRO A 91 10.07 -3.20 -10.53
CA PRO A 91 11.12 -2.47 -9.83
C PRO A 91 12.09 -1.82 -10.83
N GLU A 92 12.33 -0.53 -10.63
CA GLU A 92 13.15 0.27 -11.52
C GLU A 92 13.98 1.27 -10.72
N ASP A 93 15.26 1.41 -11.07
CA ASP A 93 16.12 2.44 -10.50
C ASP A 93 15.84 3.76 -11.23
N VAL A 94 15.33 4.74 -10.49
CA VAL A 94 14.98 6.04 -11.06
C VAL A 94 16.07 7.10 -10.83
N GLY A 95 17.25 6.68 -10.39
CA GLY A 95 18.39 7.53 -10.15
C GLY A 95 18.76 7.66 -8.69
N GLY A 96 20.04 7.86 -8.40
CA GLY A 96 20.53 8.06 -7.03
C GLY A 96 20.36 6.88 -6.10
N GLY A 97 20.18 5.67 -6.62
CA GLY A 97 19.91 4.49 -5.82
C GLY A 97 18.47 4.37 -5.37
N ILE A 98 17.59 5.25 -5.85
CA ILE A 98 16.16 5.19 -5.52
C ILE A 98 15.50 4.19 -6.48
N LYS A 99 14.83 3.21 -5.91
CA LYS A 99 14.08 2.21 -6.68
C LYS A 99 12.62 2.27 -6.31
N VAL A 100 11.77 2.19 -7.31
CA VAL A 100 10.31 2.21 -7.13
C VAL A 100 9.68 1.04 -7.87
N ALA A 101 8.53 0.60 -7.37
CA ALA A 101 7.71 -0.39 -8.04
C ALA A 101 6.27 -0.16 -7.65
N MET A 102 5.35 -0.67 -8.45
CA MET A 102 3.94 -0.54 -8.16
C MET A 102 3.19 -1.77 -8.60
N VAL A 103 2.29 -2.22 -7.76
CA VAL A 103 1.38 -3.34 -8.07
C VAL A 103 -0.05 -2.86 -7.89
N LYS A 104 -0.99 -3.64 -8.40
CA LYS A 104 -2.40 -3.50 -8.04
C LYS A 104 -2.73 -4.59 -7.04
N ASP A 105 -3.35 -4.19 -5.93
CA ASP A 105 -3.82 -5.18 -4.97
C ASP A 105 -4.99 -5.97 -5.56
N PRO A 106 -5.48 -7.04 -4.90
CA PRO A 106 -6.61 -7.81 -5.45
C PRO A 106 -7.90 -7.02 -5.64
N TRP A 107 -7.97 -5.80 -5.11
CA TRP A 107 -9.14 -4.92 -5.25
C TRP A 107 -8.88 -3.73 -6.16
N ASP A 108 -7.81 -3.82 -6.97
CA ASP A 108 -7.48 -2.86 -8.02
C ASP A 108 -6.96 -1.51 -7.54
N ASN A 109 -6.51 -1.44 -6.29
CA ASN A 109 -5.83 -0.26 -5.79
C ASN A 109 -4.36 -0.30 -6.18
N LEU A 110 -3.81 0.86 -6.55
CA LEU A 110 -2.38 0.97 -6.78
C LEU A 110 -1.65 1.01 -5.44
N PHE A 111 -0.66 0.14 -5.31
CA PHE A 111 0.15 0.02 -4.10
C PHE A 111 1.62 0.15 -4.49
N GLY A 112 2.25 1.24 -4.03
CA GLY A 112 3.63 1.55 -4.38
C GLY A 112 4.60 1.18 -3.27
N ILE A 113 5.78 0.73 -3.68
CA ILE A 113 6.89 0.44 -2.76
C ILE A 113 8.14 1.16 -3.24
N ILE A 114 8.98 1.56 -2.30
CA ILE A 114 10.14 2.40 -2.59
C ILE A 114 11.32 2.06 -1.69
N VAL A 115 12.51 2.02 -2.28
CA VAL A 115 13.76 2.09 -1.54
C VAL A 115 14.35 3.47 -1.83
N ASN A 116 14.48 4.29 -0.80
CA ASN A 116 15.06 5.63 -0.93
C ASN A 116 16.12 5.82 0.14
N PRO A 117 17.42 5.67 -0.22
CA PRO A 117 18.50 5.81 0.75
C PRO A 117 18.71 7.24 1.25
N HIS A 118 18.07 8.23 0.59
CA HIS A 118 18.26 9.64 0.92
C HIS A 118 17.16 10.19 1.83
N PHE A 119 16.09 9.42 2.07
CA PHE A 119 14.97 9.86 2.89
C PHE A 119 14.68 8.85 3.99
N ARG A 120 14.69 9.32 5.23
CA ARG A 120 14.32 8.51 6.40
C ARG A 120 13.30 9.30 7.20
N GLY A 121 12.07 8.81 7.17
CA GLY A 121 10.96 9.44 7.86
C GLY A 121 10.93 9.20 9.37
#